data_dba0a95eb1444cbd5dd506a66de73553
#
_entry.id   dba0a95eb1444cbd5dd506a66de73553
#
_cell.length_a   1.000
_cell.length_b   1.000
_cell.length_c   1.000
_cell.angle_alpha   90.00
_cell.angle_beta   90.00
_cell.angle_gamma   90.00
#
_symmetry.space_group_name_H-M   'P 1'
#
loop_
_entity.id
_entity.type
_entity.pdbx_description
1 polymer ?
#
loop_
_entity_poly.entity_id
_entity_poly.type
_entity_poly.pdbx_seq_one_letter_code
_entity_poly.pdbx_strand_id
1 'polypeptide(L)'
;MSNPVSPVTLSGSTKLIDTFRSDDVIKLYKQQFGIEVARFFAAENFSMYSCDVTGYRFYHPAGIDGDGEFYATLQSKFGDNYYHEWKFENQLAYDHIQSTDKVLDIGCGVGNFLIKAKEKAAEVCGLELNEKAVAVCKTKGLTVYNELIADHAAKKEGYYDMVCMFQVLEHIHDIKPFLDDALKVLKKGGKLVIGVPNNEPYFNGYDKYSALNLPPHHMGLWNKKIFKKIAPLFNIEMQETVYDQKGKPVAEAYLRAKYMGNVITPAGQHTTAEKIKMMLLGIVTVPLAFIKKYTVGINGSHIAVVFKKL
;
A
#
# COMPACT_ATOMS: atom_id res chain seq x y z
N MET A 1 -26.99 8.27 -9.72
CA MET A 1 -26.32 8.38 -8.40
C MET A 1 -25.13 9.31 -8.57
N SER A 2 -24.86 10.19 -7.61
CA SER A 2 -23.66 11.03 -7.61
C SER A 2 -22.41 10.17 -7.40
N ASN A 3 -21.28 10.55 -8.00
CA ASN A 3 -20.00 9.90 -7.73
C ASN A 3 -19.61 10.05 -6.25
N PRO A 4 -18.86 9.08 -5.68
CA PRO A 4 -18.40 9.18 -4.30
C PRO A 4 -17.42 10.34 -4.11
N VAL A 5 -17.33 10.82 -2.89
CA VAL A 5 -16.35 11.83 -2.49
C VAL A 5 -14.96 11.22 -2.47
N SER A 6 -13.96 11.96 -2.96
CA SER A 6 -12.56 11.52 -2.88
C SER A 6 -12.07 11.52 -1.43
N PRO A 7 -11.51 10.40 -0.90
CA PRO A 7 -11.03 10.33 0.48
C PRO A 7 -9.78 11.21 0.77
N VAL A 8 -9.14 11.73 -0.28
CA VAL A 8 -7.98 12.62 -0.15
C VAL A 8 -8.37 14.10 -0.15
N THR A 9 -9.31 14.51 -1.01
CA THR A 9 -9.68 15.93 -1.17
C THR A 9 -10.99 16.27 -0.49
N LEU A 10 -11.73 15.29 -0.01
CA LEU A 10 -13.10 15.44 0.51
C LEU A 10 -14.03 16.18 -0.45
N SER A 11 -13.81 16.02 -1.75
CA SER A 11 -14.64 16.60 -2.82
C SER A 11 -15.26 15.51 -3.68
N GLY A 12 -16.43 15.81 -4.28
CA GLY A 12 -17.15 14.89 -5.18
C GLY A 12 -16.58 14.84 -6.61
N SER A 13 -15.45 15.48 -6.88
CA SER A 13 -14.81 15.45 -8.21
C SER A 13 -14.04 14.15 -8.40
N THR A 14 -14.79 13.11 -8.81
CA THR A 14 -14.25 11.76 -9.04
C THR A 14 -14.83 11.16 -10.31
N LYS A 15 -14.07 10.26 -10.92
CA LYS A 15 -14.43 9.54 -12.14
C LYS A 15 -14.45 8.04 -11.89
N LEU A 16 -15.49 7.36 -12.31
CA LEU A 16 -15.54 5.90 -12.34
C LEU A 16 -14.46 5.36 -13.30
N ILE A 17 -13.63 4.46 -12.81
CA ILE A 17 -12.56 3.80 -13.59
C ILE A 17 -12.99 2.39 -13.99
N ASP A 18 -13.52 1.61 -13.02
CA ASP A 18 -13.89 0.21 -13.26
C ASP A 18 -14.93 -0.26 -12.24
N THR A 19 -15.61 -1.34 -12.57
CA THR A 19 -16.55 -2.05 -11.70
C THR A 19 -16.16 -3.51 -11.59
N PHE A 20 -16.25 -4.07 -10.39
CA PHE A 20 -15.87 -5.43 -10.04
C PHE A 20 -17.08 -6.16 -9.48
N ARG A 21 -17.23 -7.43 -9.83
CA ARG A 21 -18.20 -8.30 -9.16
C ARG A 21 -17.59 -8.80 -7.85
N SER A 22 -18.32 -8.67 -6.77
CA SER A 22 -17.89 -9.15 -5.44
C SER A 22 -17.60 -10.64 -5.45
N ASP A 23 -18.45 -11.45 -6.09
CA ASP A 23 -18.26 -12.90 -6.25
C ASP A 23 -16.92 -13.28 -6.89
N ASP A 24 -16.46 -12.48 -7.86
CA ASP A 24 -15.19 -12.75 -8.55
C ASP A 24 -14.01 -12.57 -7.60
N VAL A 25 -14.06 -11.53 -6.77
CA VAL A 25 -13.01 -11.27 -5.76
C VAL A 25 -13.07 -12.28 -4.62
N ILE A 26 -14.26 -12.66 -4.16
CA ILE A 26 -14.45 -13.71 -3.14
C ILE A 26 -13.82 -15.04 -3.62
N LYS A 27 -14.12 -15.46 -4.85
CA LYS A 27 -13.55 -16.67 -5.47
C LYS A 27 -12.03 -16.56 -5.60
N LEU A 28 -11.52 -15.39 -6.00
CA LEU A 28 -10.09 -15.13 -6.17
C LEU A 28 -9.32 -15.32 -4.85
N TYR A 29 -9.78 -14.72 -3.74
CA TYR A 29 -9.17 -14.87 -2.42
C TYR A 29 -9.21 -16.30 -1.92
N LYS A 30 -10.34 -16.98 -2.11
CA LYS A 30 -10.48 -18.40 -1.75
C LYS A 30 -9.51 -19.29 -2.52
N GLN A 31 -9.38 -19.08 -3.83
CA GLN A 31 -8.50 -19.88 -4.69
C GLN A 31 -7.02 -19.62 -4.44
N GLN A 32 -6.62 -18.34 -4.29
CA GLN A 32 -5.19 -17.99 -4.15
C GLN A 32 -4.67 -18.17 -2.72
N PHE A 33 -5.49 -17.86 -1.72
CA PHE A 33 -5.04 -17.81 -0.33
C PHE A 33 -5.80 -18.77 0.60
N GLY A 34 -6.92 -19.36 0.15
CA GLY A 34 -7.81 -20.14 1.01
C GLY A 34 -8.48 -19.29 2.09
N ILE A 35 -8.74 -17.99 1.80
CA ILE A 35 -9.34 -17.04 2.74
C ILE A 35 -10.75 -16.70 2.29
N GLU A 36 -11.70 -16.76 3.23
CA GLU A 36 -13.10 -16.36 3.02
C GLU A 36 -13.24 -14.86 3.30
N VAL A 37 -13.65 -14.11 2.26
CA VAL A 37 -13.80 -12.65 2.34
C VAL A 37 -15.23 -12.17 2.05
N ALA A 38 -16.18 -13.09 1.93
CA ALA A 38 -17.59 -12.77 1.59
C ALA A 38 -18.21 -11.75 2.55
N ARG A 39 -17.83 -11.77 3.83
CA ARG A 39 -18.36 -10.87 4.87
C ARG A 39 -18.11 -9.39 4.61
N PHE A 40 -17.11 -9.04 3.78
CA PHE A 40 -16.78 -7.65 3.44
C PHE A 40 -17.63 -7.11 2.29
N PHE A 41 -18.31 -7.96 1.53
CA PHE A 41 -19.02 -7.57 0.31
C PHE A 41 -20.54 -7.75 0.47
N ALA A 42 -21.21 -6.70 0.94
CA ALA A 42 -22.68 -6.71 1.06
C ALA A 42 -23.40 -6.51 -0.28
N ALA A 43 -22.75 -5.85 -1.27
CA ALA A 43 -23.31 -5.58 -2.58
C ALA A 43 -22.76 -6.54 -3.64
N GLU A 44 -23.53 -6.77 -4.71
CA GLU A 44 -23.10 -7.60 -5.85
C GLU A 44 -21.85 -7.04 -6.53
N ASN A 45 -21.70 -5.72 -6.55
CA ASN A 45 -20.62 -5.04 -7.21
C ASN A 45 -20.03 -3.95 -6.33
N PHE A 46 -18.73 -3.69 -6.49
CA PHE A 46 -18.03 -2.52 -6.00
C PHE A 46 -17.23 -1.87 -7.13
N SER A 47 -16.78 -0.64 -6.95
CA SER A 47 -16.18 0.12 -8.04
C SER A 47 -14.88 0.80 -7.62
N MET A 48 -14.00 1.02 -8.61
CA MET A 48 -12.81 1.85 -8.47
C MET A 48 -13.08 3.23 -9.07
N TYR A 49 -12.75 4.27 -8.32
CA TYR A 49 -12.83 5.66 -8.75
C TYR A 49 -11.45 6.30 -8.76
N SER A 50 -11.31 7.37 -9.54
CA SER A 50 -10.14 8.24 -9.52
C SER A 50 -10.55 9.66 -9.13
N CYS A 51 -9.80 10.27 -8.23
CA CYS A 51 -9.93 11.69 -7.90
C CYS A 51 -9.43 12.54 -9.07
N ASP A 52 -10.24 13.45 -9.59
CA ASP A 52 -9.89 14.29 -10.75
C ASP A 52 -8.74 15.26 -10.44
N VAL A 53 -8.62 15.70 -9.18
CA VAL A 53 -7.57 16.63 -8.74
C VAL A 53 -6.22 15.93 -8.63
N THR A 54 -6.17 14.80 -7.90
CA THR A 54 -4.91 14.14 -7.55
C THR A 54 -4.57 12.96 -8.43
N GLY A 55 -5.57 12.34 -9.07
CA GLY A 55 -5.45 11.07 -9.76
C GLY A 55 -5.38 9.87 -8.80
N TYR A 56 -5.60 10.09 -7.48
CA TYR A 56 -5.67 9.01 -6.50
C TYR A 56 -6.83 8.06 -6.84
N ARG A 57 -6.54 6.78 -6.89
CA ARG A 57 -7.52 5.74 -7.18
C ARG A 57 -7.87 5.02 -5.89
N PHE A 58 -9.17 4.80 -5.69
CA PHE A 58 -9.70 4.19 -4.48
C PHE A 58 -10.92 3.33 -4.79
N TYR A 59 -11.19 2.36 -3.93
CA TYR A 59 -12.36 1.51 -4.02
C TYR A 59 -13.53 2.08 -3.22
N HIS A 60 -14.74 1.83 -3.72
CA HIS A 60 -16.02 2.25 -3.13
C HIS A 60 -17.06 1.13 -3.29
N PRO A 61 -17.95 0.87 -2.30
CA PRO A 61 -18.17 1.68 -1.10
C PRO A 61 -17.08 1.56 -0.03
N ALA A 62 -17.13 2.46 0.95
CA ALA A 62 -16.44 2.31 2.21
C ALA A 62 -16.94 1.07 2.97
N GLY A 63 -16.12 0.52 3.88
CA GLY A 63 -16.50 -0.63 4.71
C GLY A 63 -16.33 -1.98 4.03
N ILE A 64 -15.64 -2.03 2.89
CA ILE A 64 -15.16 -3.28 2.25
C ILE A 64 -13.68 -3.53 2.55
N ASP A 65 -13.10 -2.77 3.47
CA ASP A 65 -11.74 -2.90 3.98
C ASP A 65 -11.62 -4.04 5.00
N GLY A 66 -10.42 -4.63 5.06
CA GLY A 66 -10.11 -5.74 5.95
C GLY A 66 -10.07 -5.32 7.41
N ASP A 67 -10.61 -6.16 8.27
CA ASP A 67 -10.52 -6.03 9.73
C ASP A 67 -9.29 -6.74 10.32
N GLY A 68 -9.08 -6.60 11.62
CA GLY A 68 -7.94 -7.22 12.32
C GLY A 68 -7.90 -8.75 12.18
N GLU A 69 -9.04 -9.43 12.09
CA GLU A 69 -9.10 -10.88 11.88
C GLU A 69 -8.63 -11.27 10.46
N PHE A 70 -9.02 -10.47 9.45
CA PHE A 70 -8.53 -10.66 8.08
C PHE A 70 -7.01 -10.55 8.01
N TYR A 71 -6.43 -9.50 8.58
CA TYR A 71 -4.97 -9.30 8.57
C TYR A 71 -4.24 -10.37 9.38
N ALA A 72 -4.79 -10.81 10.52
CA ALA A 72 -4.21 -11.91 11.30
C ALA A 72 -4.24 -13.24 10.51
N THR A 73 -5.32 -13.48 9.75
CA THR A 73 -5.44 -14.67 8.88
C THR A 73 -4.45 -14.59 7.72
N LEU A 74 -4.36 -13.44 7.06
CA LEU A 74 -3.43 -13.21 5.95
C LEU A 74 -1.98 -13.42 6.42
N GLN A 75 -1.62 -12.84 7.57
CA GLN A 75 -0.32 -13.03 8.20
C GLN A 75 0.00 -14.49 8.46
N SER A 76 -0.94 -15.25 9.02
CA SER A 76 -0.74 -16.68 9.31
C SER A 76 -0.48 -17.51 8.04
N LYS A 77 -1.05 -17.09 6.89
CA LYS A 77 -0.86 -17.75 5.59
C LYS A 77 0.51 -17.46 4.97
N PHE A 78 0.99 -16.23 5.11
CA PHE A 78 2.32 -15.84 4.60
C PHE A 78 3.46 -16.21 5.56
N GLY A 79 3.14 -16.62 6.79
CA GLY A 79 4.10 -17.07 7.80
C GLY A 79 4.99 -15.94 8.32
N ASP A 80 6.09 -16.33 8.96
CA ASP A 80 7.04 -15.41 9.60
C ASP A 80 7.64 -14.39 8.62
N ASN A 81 7.72 -14.71 7.34
CA ASN A 81 8.25 -13.81 6.31
C ASN A 81 7.39 -12.55 6.08
N TYR A 82 6.16 -12.50 6.57
CA TYR A 82 5.28 -11.32 6.44
C TYR A 82 5.87 -10.08 7.12
N TYR A 83 6.58 -10.24 8.24
CA TYR A 83 7.15 -9.14 9.03
C TYR A 83 8.68 -9.09 9.07
N HIS A 84 9.38 -10.10 8.55
CA HIS A 84 10.81 -10.27 8.89
C HIS A 84 11.81 -9.63 7.92
N GLU A 85 11.38 -9.13 6.80
CA GLU A 85 12.31 -8.58 5.82
C GLU A 85 12.61 -7.11 6.09
N TRP A 86 13.92 -6.76 6.21
CA TRP A 86 14.37 -5.38 6.15
C TRP A 86 14.26 -4.87 4.72
N LYS A 87 13.33 -3.95 4.48
CA LYS A 87 13.03 -3.46 3.15
C LYS A 87 13.75 -2.14 2.86
N PHE A 88 13.81 -1.76 1.58
CA PHE A 88 14.45 -0.51 1.14
C PHE A 88 13.81 0.73 1.76
N GLU A 89 12.49 0.73 2.02
CA GLU A 89 11.80 1.82 2.71
C GLU A 89 12.24 1.97 4.17
N ASN A 90 12.54 0.86 4.86
CA ASN A 90 13.10 0.89 6.21
C ASN A 90 14.51 1.47 6.19
N GLN A 91 15.33 1.09 5.20
CA GLN A 91 16.67 1.63 5.04
C GLN A 91 16.62 3.13 4.75
N LEU A 92 15.75 3.57 3.84
CA LEU A 92 15.57 4.99 3.54
C LEU A 92 15.24 5.79 4.81
N ALA A 93 14.25 5.35 5.60
CA ALA A 93 13.90 6.02 6.85
C ALA A 93 15.07 6.02 7.84
N TYR A 94 15.73 4.87 8.01
CA TYR A 94 16.88 4.73 8.91
C TYR A 94 18.00 5.69 8.57
N ASP A 95 18.31 5.89 7.28
CA ASP A 95 19.37 6.80 6.81
C ASP A 95 19.05 8.27 7.17
N HIS A 96 17.77 8.61 7.24
CA HIS A 96 17.31 9.95 7.60
C HIS A 96 17.21 10.23 9.10
N ILE A 97 17.36 9.23 9.99
CA ILE A 97 17.29 9.42 11.44
C ILE A 97 18.53 10.16 11.94
N GLN A 98 18.34 11.13 12.83
CA GLN A 98 19.38 11.79 13.61
C GLN A 98 19.38 11.28 15.05
N SER A 99 20.50 11.42 15.78
CA SER A 99 20.63 10.91 17.15
C SER A 99 19.74 11.62 18.17
N THR A 100 19.18 12.77 17.83
CA THR A 100 18.26 13.54 18.67
C THR A 100 16.79 13.29 18.34
N ASP A 101 16.51 12.53 17.26
CA ASP A 101 15.15 12.36 16.75
C ASP A 101 14.30 11.48 17.65
N LYS A 102 13.03 11.85 17.77
CA LYS A 102 11.94 11.00 18.24
C LYS A 102 11.19 10.47 17.04
N VAL A 103 11.14 9.15 16.92
CA VAL A 103 10.61 8.45 15.74
C VAL A 103 9.33 7.70 16.12
N LEU A 104 8.27 7.89 15.31
CA LEU A 104 7.04 7.14 15.37
C LEU A 104 6.93 6.24 14.15
N ASP A 105 6.59 4.96 14.36
CA ASP A 105 6.24 4.00 13.28
C ASP A 105 4.78 3.60 13.41
N ILE A 106 3.95 4.02 12.45
CA ILE A 106 2.52 3.71 12.40
C ILE A 106 2.34 2.39 11.66
N GLY A 107 1.70 1.40 12.30
CA GLY A 107 1.60 0.04 11.79
C GLY A 107 2.94 -0.71 11.93
N CYS A 108 3.58 -0.60 13.08
CA CYS A 108 4.96 -1.09 13.28
C CYS A 108 5.11 -2.62 13.27
N GLY A 109 4.02 -3.39 13.19
CA GLY A 109 4.03 -4.85 13.22
C GLY A 109 4.76 -5.37 14.47
N VAL A 110 5.68 -6.30 14.29
CA VAL A 110 6.51 -6.87 15.38
C VAL A 110 7.73 -6.02 15.74
N GLY A 111 7.79 -4.77 15.28
CA GLY A 111 8.77 -3.76 15.67
C GLY A 111 10.15 -3.88 15.04
N ASN A 112 10.28 -4.52 13.90
CA ASN A 112 11.60 -4.73 13.27
C ASN A 112 12.32 -3.43 12.89
N PHE A 113 11.57 -2.45 12.37
CA PHE A 113 12.12 -1.13 12.11
C PHE A 113 12.51 -0.42 13.42
N LEU A 114 11.64 -0.46 14.44
CA LEU A 114 11.87 0.19 15.72
C LEU A 114 13.13 -0.32 16.45
N ILE A 115 13.42 -1.64 16.35
CA ILE A 115 14.65 -2.23 16.92
C ILE A 115 15.89 -1.53 16.35
N LYS A 116 15.93 -1.38 15.03
CA LYS A 116 17.05 -0.72 14.35
C LYS A 116 17.06 0.79 14.58
N ALA A 117 15.89 1.42 14.49
CA ALA A 117 15.78 2.86 14.73
C ALA A 117 16.26 3.25 16.12
N LYS A 118 16.02 2.41 17.14
CA LYS A 118 16.49 2.60 18.52
C LYS A 118 18.02 2.66 18.66
N GLU A 119 18.77 2.07 17.74
CA GLU A 119 20.23 2.15 17.73
C GLU A 119 20.75 3.57 17.40
N LYS A 120 19.90 4.41 16.78
CA LYS A 120 20.29 5.71 16.25
C LYS A 120 19.45 6.88 16.82
N ALA A 121 18.17 6.70 17.01
CA ALA A 121 17.24 7.72 17.50
C ALA A 121 17.30 7.90 19.03
N ALA A 122 16.94 9.09 19.51
CA ALA A 122 16.80 9.36 20.94
C ALA A 122 15.61 8.63 21.57
N GLU A 123 14.52 8.51 20.82
CA GLU A 123 13.28 7.84 21.24
C GLU A 123 12.63 7.16 20.05
N VAL A 124 12.10 5.94 20.25
CA VAL A 124 11.28 5.24 19.28
C VAL A 124 9.96 4.82 19.89
N CYS A 125 8.88 4.96 19.12
CA CYS A 125 7.54 4.58 19.50
C CYS A 125 6.82 3.92 18.31
N GLY A 126 5.94 2.96 18.56
CA GLY A 126 5.11 2.31 17.55
C GLY A 126 3.63 2.38 17.87
N LEU A 127 2.81 2.38 16.82
CA LEU A 127 1.37 2.12 16.88
C LEU A 127 1.08 0.82 16.11
N GLU A 128 0.31 -0.07 16.71
CA GLU A 128 -0.04 -1.34 16.10
C GLU A 128 -1.38 -1.83 16.65
N LEU A 129 -2.29 -2.24 15.75
CA LEU A 129 -3.64 -2.69 16.13
C LEU A 129 -3.71 -4.20 16.42
N ASN A 130 -2.74 -4.97 15.95
CA ASN A 130 -2.66 -6.40 16.25
C ASN A 130 -2.06 -6.61 17.65
N GLU A 131 -2.90 -6.98 18.62
CA GLU A 131 -2.50 -7.21 20.02
C GLU A 131 -1.35 -8.22 20.16
N LYS A 132 -1.30 -9.26 19.30
CA LYS A 132 -0.22 -10.25 19.32
C LYS A 132 1.11 -9.62 18.90
N ALA A 133 1.10 -8.76 17.88
CA ALA A 133 2.29 -8.04 17.45
C ALA A 133 2.75 -7.04 18.52
N VAL A 134 1.82 -6.33 19.18
CA VAL A 134 2.10 -5.46 20.31
C VAL A 134 2.75 -6.25 21.47
N ALA A 135 2.24 -7.43 21.80
CA ALA A 135 2.82 -8.28 22.83
C ALA A 135 4.28 -8.68 22.49
N VAL A 136 4.54 -9.03 21.23
CA VAL A 136 5.90 -9.33 20.74
C VAL A 136 6.81 -8.11 20.88
N CYS A 137 6.36 -6.92 20.52
CA CYS A 137 7.14 -5.68 20.69
C CYS A 137 7.50 -5.43 22.16
N LYS A 138 6.56 -5.64 23.07
CA LYS A 138 6.80 -5.48 24.52
C LYS A 138 7.87 -6.44 25.03
N THR A 139 7.92 -7.71 24.56
CA THR A 139 8.99 -8.66 24.94
C THR A 139 10.37 -8.21 24.46
N LYS A 140 10.42 -7.40 23.40
CA LYS A 140 11.65 -6.80 22.85
C LYS A 140 12.03 -5.46 23.51
N GLY A 141 11.30 -5.03 24.53
CA GLY A 141 11.54 -3.76 25.24
C GLY A 141 11.25 -2.52 24.37
N LEU A 142 10.30 -2.62 23.44
CA LEU A 142 9.84 -1.52 22.62
C LEU A 142 8.60 -0.85 23.21
N THR A 143 8.51 0.48 23.09
CA THR A 143 7.31 1.25 23.43
C THR A 143 6.35 1.19 22.26
N VAL A 144 5.26 0.41 22.39
CA VAL A 144 4.23 0.27 21.35
C VAL A 144 2.85 0.37 22.00
N TYR A 145 1.98 1.17 21.39
CA TYR A 145 0.60 1.36 21.82
C TYR A 145 -0.38 0.65 20.87
N ASN A 146 -1.39 0.02 21.46
CA ASN A 146 -2.52 -0.52 20.71
C ASN A 146 -3.61 0.54 20.60
N GLU A 147 -3.38 1.53 19.74
CA GLU A 147 -4.31 2.64 19.54
C GLU A 147 -4.23 3.19 18.11
N LEU A 148 -5.28 3.86 17.66
CA LEU A 148 -5.31 4.55 16.38
C LEU A 148 -4.45 5.82 16.41
N ILE A 149 -3.97 6.26 15.25
CA ILE A 149 -3.22 7.52 15.13
C ILE A 149 -4.05 8.73 15.60
N ALA A 150 -5.37 8.71 15.44
CA ALA A 150 -6.26 9.77 15.91
C ALA A 150 -6.20 9.94 17.44
N ASP A 151 -6.24 8.83 18.20
CA ASP A 151 -6.14 8.82 19.65
C ASP A 151 -4.74 9.25 20.13
N HIS A 152 -3.71 8.84 19.38
CA HIS A 152 -2.33 9.23 19.67
C HIS A 152 -2.11 10.72 19.41
N ALA A 153 -2.66 11.25 18.33
CA ALA A 153 -2.53 12.65 17.92
C ALA A 153 -3.21 13.62 18.91
N ALA A 154 -4.23 13.17 19.64
CA ALA A 154 -4.83 13.96 20.70
C ALA A 154 -3.89 14.20 21.89
N LYS A 155 -2.86 13.34 22.07
CA LYS A 155 -1.95 13.34 23.22
C LYS A 155 -0.53 13.81 22.88
N LYS A 156 -0.15 13.77 21.58
CA LYS A 156 1.25 13.91 21.12
C LYS A 156 1.42 14.90 19.96
N GLU A 157 0.66 15.98 19.96
CA GLU A 157 0.78 17.03 18.92
C GLU A 157 2.21 17.62 18.88
N GLY A 158 2.79 17.69 17.69
CA GLY A 158 4.12 18.26 17.47
C GLY A 158 5.25 17.59 18.25
N TYR A 159 5.14 16.29 18.55
CA TYR A 159 6.07 15.60 19.43
C TYR A 159 7.23 14.91 18.69
N TYR A 160 6.97 14.35 17.49
CA TYR A 160 7.93 13.54 16.76
C TYR A 160 8.71 14.34 15.73
N ASP A 161 9.97 14.00 15.55
CA ASP A 161 10.85 14.55 14.52
C ASP A 161 10.68 13.78 13.21
N MET A 162 10.32 12.48 13.30
CA MET A 162 10.03 11.62 12.16
C MET A 162 8.81 10.75 12.44
N VAL A 163 7.94 10.64 11.43
CA VAL A 163 6.81 9.70 11.40
C VAL A 163 6.98 8.79 10.19
N CYS A 164 6.92 7.49 10.41
CA CYS A 164 7.01 6.46 9.37
C CYS A 164 5.70 5.70 9.25
N MET A 165 5.39 5.23 8.05
CA MET A 165 4.35 4.25 7.78
C MET A 165 4.76 3.40 6.58
N PHE A 166 4.95 2.10 6.79
CA PHE A 166 5.43 1.16 5.78
C PHE A 166 4.36 0.12 5.49
N GLN A 167 3.84 0.09 4.26
CA GLN A 167 2.77 -0.81 3.84
C GLN A 167 1.51 -0.64 4.73
N VAL A 168 1.09 0.60 4.95
CA VAL A 168 -0.08 0.97 5.77
C VAL A 168 -1.08 1.79 4.99
N LEU A 169 -0.61 2.84 4.28
CA LEU A 169 -1.49 3.85 3.68
C LEU A 169 -2.41 3.28 2.58
N GLU A 170 -2.01 2.21 1.92
CA GLU A 170 -2.82 1.49 0.93
C GLU A 170 -4.03 0.77 1.51
N HIS A 171 -4.01 0.49 2.81
CA HIS A 171 -5.11 -0.17 3.54
C HIS A 171 -6.13 0.83 4.09
N ILE A 172 -5.75 2.10 4.18
CA ILE A 172 -6.58 3.14 4.79
C ILE A 172 -7.63 3.64 3.79
N HIS A 173 -8.90 3.62 4.21
CA HIS A 173 -9.99 4.20 3.44
C HIS A 173 -10.04 5.73 3.61
N ASP A 174 -10.04 6.21 4.87
CA ASP A 174 -10.19 7.62 5.21
C ASP A 174 -8.84 8.33 5.24
N ILE A 175 -8.29 8.57 4.04
CA ILE A 175 -6.92 9.07 3.84
C ILE A 175 -6.69 10.43 4.47
N LYS A 176 -7.63 11.39 4.26
CA LYS A 176 -7.38 12.77 4.72
C LYS A 176 -7.27 12.86 6.23
N PRO A 177 -8.23 12.38 7.05
CA PRO A 177 -8.09 12.43 8.50
C PRO A 177 -6.88 11.65 9.00
N PHE A 178 -6.58 10.48 8.41
CA PHE A 178 -5.41 9.69 8.78
C PHE A 178 -4.09 10.45 8.57
N LEU A 179 -3.89 11.09 7.42
CA LEU A 179 -2.69 11.88 7.15
C LEU A 179 -2.66 13.18 7.97
N ASP A 180 -3.81 13.83 8.21
CA ASP A 180 -3.89 15.01 9.08
C ASP A 180 -3.42 14.67 10.50
N ASP A 181 -3.84 13.53 11.06
CA ASP A 181 -3.43 13.06 12.39
C ASP A 181 -1.94 12.65 12.42
N ALA A 182 -1.45 11.95 11.40
CA ALA A 182 -0.04 11.63 11.27
C ALA A 182 0.84 12.89 11.19
N LEU A 183 0.37 13.92 10.49
CA LEU A 183 1.05 15.21 10.42
C LEU A 183 0.88 16.03 11.71
N LYS A 184 -0.22 15.88 12.43
CA LYS A 184 -0.45 16.57 13.69
C LYS A 184 0.59 16.17 14.74
N VAL A 185 0.96 14.91 14.84
CA VAL A 185 2.00 14.44 15.78
C VAL A 185 3.41 14.84 15.36
N LEU A 186 3.62 15.16 14.08
CA LEU A 186 4.91 15.55 13.53
C LEU A 186 5.21 17.01 13.80
N LYS A 187 6.43 17.34 14.24
CA LYS A 187 6.93 18.71 14.38
C LYS A 187 6.94 19.44 13.04
N LYS A 188 6.86 20.76 13.07
CA LYS A 188 7.20 21.60 11.92
C LYS A 188 8.65 21.34 11.50
N GLY A 189 8.90 21.13 10.21
CA GLY A 189 10.22 20.75 9.68
C GLY A 189 10.55 19.26 9.83
N GLY A 190 9.72 18.49 10.54
CA GLY A 190 9.88 17.04 10.71
C GLY A 190 9.62 16.27 9.43
N LYS A 191 10.03 15.00 9.40
CA LYS A 191 9.98 14.13 8.22
C LYS A 191 8.85 13.11 8.33
N LEU A 192 8.05 12.98 7.25
CA LEU A 192 7.09 11.91 7.06
C LEU A 192 7.64 10.95 5.99
N VAL A 193 7.83 9.68 6.36
CA VAL A 193 8.31 8.64 5.43
C VAL A 193 7.19 7.64 5.16
N ILE A 194 6.83 7.48 3.89
CA ILE A 194 5.74 6.61 3.45
C ILE A 194 6.30 5.57 2.48
N GLY A 195 6.12 4.27 2.78
CA GLY A 195 6.40 3.15 1.90
C GLY A 195 5.09 2.44 1.51
N VAL A 196 4.82 2.29 0.20
CA VAL A 196 3.60 1.64 -0.32
C VAL A 196 3.89 0.89 -1.63
N PRO A 197 3.00 -0.02 -2.09
CA PRO A 197 3.06 -0.56 -3.44
C PRO A 197 2.99 0.56 -4.49
N ASN A 198 3.83 0.44 -5.53
CA ASN A 198 3.87 1.38 -6.64
C ASN A 198 2.86 0.97 -7.71
N ASN A 199 1.71 1.60 -7.69
CA ASN A 199 0.64 1.35 -8.65
C ASN A 199 0.73 2.31 -9.86
N GLU A 200 1.86 2.32 -10.54
CA GLU A 200 1.98 3.02 -11.82
C GLU A 200 0.86 2.57 -12.78
N PRO A 201 0.36 3.45 -13.68
CA PRO A 201 -0.79 3.13 -14.52
C PRO A 201 -0.68 1.83 -15.33
N TYR A 202 0.53 1.40 -15.66
CA TYR A 202 0.75 0.18 -16.44
C TYR A 202 0.35 -1.12 -15.70
N PHE A 203 0.45 -1.17 -14.36
CA PHE A 203 0.02 -2.33 -13.61
C PHE A 203 -1.49 -2.52 -13.65
N ASN A 204 -2.23 -1.44 -13.43
CA ASN A 204 -3.68 -1.52 -13.28
C ASN A 204 -4.42 -1.82 -14.59
N GLY A 205 -3.83 -1.50 -15.73
CA GLY A 205 -4.41 -1.83 -17.02
C GLY A 205 -4.32 -3.31 -17.39
N TYR A 206 -3.41 -4.05 -16.74
CA TYR A 206 -3.07 -5.42 -17.13
C TYR A 206 -3.21 -6.45 -16.00
N ASP A 207 -3.33 -6.01 -14.76
CA ASP A 207 -3.48 -6.86 -13.58
C ASP A 207 -4.67 -6.42 -12.72
N LYS A 208 -5.84 -6.34 -13.36
CA LYS A 208 -7.10 -5.97 -12.72
C LYS A 208 -7.43 -6.86 -11.52
N TYR A 209 -7.05 -8.14 -11.57
CA TYR A 209 -7.36 -9.15 -10.58
C TYR A 209 -6.15 -9.60 -9.75
N SER A 210 -5.20 -8.72 -9.51
CA SER A 210 -4.18 -8.94 -8.49
C SER A 210 -4.84 -8.88 -7.11
N ALA A 211 -5.04 -10.04 -6.47
CA ALA A 211 -5.84 -10.14 -5.26
C ALA A 211 -5.35 -9.20 -4.15
N LEU A 212 -4.04 -9.07 -3.97
CA LEU A 212 -3.48 -8.18 -2.95
C LEU A 212 -3.64 -6.67 -3.27
N ASN A 213 -3.99 -6.29 -4.51
CA ASN A 213 -4.34 -4.92 -4.87
C ASN A 213 -5.84 -4.63 -4.81
N LEU A 214 -6.65 -5.63 -4.39
CA LEU A 214 -8.11 -5.53 -4.30
C LEU A 214 -8.57 -5.48 -2.84
N PRO A 215 -9.74 -4.91 -2.56
CA PRO A 215 -10.40 -5.11 -1.27
C PRO A 215 -10.59 -6.60 -0.97
N PRO A 216 -10.59 -7.00 0.31
CA PRO A 216 -10.49 -6.15 1.47
C PRO A 216 -9.07 -5.73 1.85
N HIS A 217 -8.02 -6.14 1.09
CA HIS A 217 -6.63 -5.88 1.45
C HIS A 217 -6.23 -4.43 1.15
N HIS A 218 -6.36 -3.94 -0.08
CA HIS A 218 -6.03 -2.57 -0.43
C HIS A 218 -7.27 -1.75 -0.76
N MET A 219 -7.39 -0.57 -0.16
CA MET A 219 -8.45 0.40 -0.43
C MET A 219 -8.01 1.52 -1.37
N GLY A 220 -6.71 1.74 -1.50
CA GLY A 220 -6.15 2.80 -2.32
C GLY A 220 -4.89 2.43 -3.08
N LEU A 221 -4.70 3.06 -4.23
CA LEU A 221 -3.62 2.75 -5.16
C LEU A 221 -2.73 3.98 -5.36
N TRP A 222 -1.45 3.85 -5.02
CA TRP A 222 -0.49 4.94 -4.92
C TRP A 222 0.58 4.92 -6.01
N ASN A 223 1.11 6.08 -6.36
CA ASN A 223 2.30 6.25 -7.19
C ASN A 223 2.93 7.64 -6.97
N LYS A 224 4.11 7.86 -7.54
CA LYS A 224 4.85 9.13 -7.41
C LYS A 224 4.04 10.37 -7.83
N LYS A 225 3.22 10.26 -8.91
CA LYS A 225 2.45 11.40 -9.40
C LYS A 225 1.37 11.82 -8.41
N ILE A 226 0.73 10.84 -7.75
CA ILE A 226 -0.26 11.08 -6.72
C ILE A 226 0.41 11.77 -5.53
N PHE A 227 1.54 11.25 -5.03
CA PHE A 227 2.29 11.86 -3.92
C PHE A 227 2.69 13.30 -4.21
N LYS A 228 3.14 13.62 -5.42
CA LYS A 228 3.42 15.00 -5.84
C LYS A 228 2.20 15.92 -5.76
N LYS A 229 1.01 15.40 -6.13
CA LYS A 229 -0.22 16.20 -6.17
C LYS A 229 -0.89 16.36 -4.80
N ILE A 230 -0.71 15.41 -3.91
CA ILE A 230 -1.26 15.53 -2.55
C ILE A 230 -0.37 16.39 -1.64
N ALA A 231 0.93 16.46 -1.88
CA ALA A 231 1.86 17.18 -1.03
C ALA A 231 1.41 18.62 -0.68
N PRO A 232 1.00 19.47 -1.62
CA PRO A 232 0.52 20.80 -1.29
C PRO A 232 -0.81 20.81 -0.51
N LEU A 233 -1.64 19.79 -0.64
CA LEU A 233 -2.92 19.69 0.07
C LEU A 233 -2.72 19.43 1.58
N PHE A 234 -1.58 18.88 1.96
CA PHE A 234 -1.21 18.55 3.33
C PHE A 234 -0.09 19.44 3.88
N ASN A 235 0.27 20.52 3.20
CA ASN A 235 1.36 21.43 3.60
C ASN A 235 2.67 20.68 3.88
N ILE A 236 3.04 19.77 2.98
CA ILE A 236 4.29 19.00 3.00
C ILE A 236 5.03 19.16 1.68
N GLU A 237 6.35 18.99 1.73
CA GLU A 237 7.23 19.05 0.57
C GLU A 237 7.90 17.70 0.34
N MET A 238 7.80 17.18 -0.88
CA MET A 238 8.44 15.92 -1.24
C MET A 238 9.95 16.11 -1.44
N GLN A 239 10.76 15.50 -0.58
CA GLN A 239 12.21 15.63 -0.58
C GLN A 239 12.89 14.54 -1.41
N GLU A 240 12.49 13.29 -1.20
CA GLU A 240 13.15 12.14 -1.81
C GLU A 240 12.14 11.08 -2.24
N THR A 241 12.48 10.31 -3.27
CA THR A 241 11.68 9.18 -3.75
C THR A 241 12.61 8.06 -4.15
N VAL A 242 12.41 6.88 -3.57
CA VAL A 242 13.16 5.67 -3.87
C VAL A 242 12.21 4.56 -4.29
N TYR A 243 12.65 3.68 -5.16
CA TYR A 243 11.93 2.48 -5.59
C TYR A 243 12.72 1.24 -5.20
N ASP A 244 12.03 0.13 -4.99
CA ASP A 244 12.71 -1.14 -4.82
C ASP A 244 13.50 -1.52 -6.09
N GLN A 245 14.53 -2.37 -5.93
CA GLN A 245 15.41 -2.75 -7.05
C GLN A 245 14.80 -3.81 -7.99
N LYS A 246 13.52 -4.14 -7.80
CA LYS A 246 12.81 -5.18 -8.58
C LYS A 246 12.29 -4.67 -9.94
N GLY A 247 12.85 -3.58 -10.48
CA GLY A 247 12.39 -2.97 -11.73
C GLY A 247 12.41 -3.91 -12.94
N LYS A 248 13.43 -4.75 -13.09
CA LYS A 248 13.56 -5.68 -14.24
C LYS A 248 12.52 -6.81 -14.25
N PRO A 249 12.31 -7.57 -13.15
CA PRO A 249 11.23 -8.56 -13.05
C PRO A 249 9.84 -7.94 -13.24
N VAL A 250 9.63 -6.75 -12.68
CA VAL A 250 8.37 -5.99 -12.80
C VAL A 250 8.13 -5.59 -14.26
N ALA A 251 9.17 -5.11 -14.96
CA ALA A 251 9.09 -4.78 -16.38
C ALA A 251 8.75 -6.00 -17.26
N GLU A 252 9.30 -7.16 -16.92
CA GLU A 252 9.00 -8.40 -17.62
C GLU A 252 7.54 -8.82 -17.41
N ALA A 253 7.06 -8.80 -16.15
CA ALA A 253 5.66 -9.09 -15.82
C ALA A 253 4.70 -8.14 -16.53
N TYR A 254 5.00 -6.83 -16.54
CA TYR A 254 4.25 -5.82 -17.26
C TYR A 254 4.18 -6.10 -18.76
N LEU A 255 5.31 -6.39 -19.40
CA LEU A 255 5.35 -6.65 -20.84
C LEU A 255 4.58 -7.92 -21.20
N ARG A 256 4.68 -8.96 -20.37
CA ARG A 256 3.86 -10.17 -20.53
C ARG A 256 2.37 -9.83 -20.45
N ALA A 257 1.93 -9.16 -19.41
CA ALA A 257 0.54 -8.77 -19.25
C ALA A 257 0.03 -7.89 -20.41
N LYS A 258 0.85 -6.93 -20.86
CA LYS A 258 0.53 -6.05 -21.99
C LYS A 258 0.26 -6.81 -23.30
N TYR A 259 1.06 -7.84 -23.60
CA TYR A 259 0.96 -8.57 -24.87
C TYR A 259 0.03 -9.78 -24.78
N MET A 260 -0.11 -10.38 -23.60
CA MET A 260 -0.95 -11.56 -23.37
C MET A 260 -2.36 -11.23 -22.91
N GLY A 261 -2.59 -9.97 -22.47
CA GLY A 261 -3.85 -9.55 -21.85
C GLY A 261 -3.94 -10.00 -20.39
N ASN A 262 -5.09 -9.80 -19.76
CA ASN A 262 -5.32 -10.19 -18.37
C ASN A 262 -5.07 -11.70 -18.20
N VAL A 263 -3.92 -12.04 -17.64
CA VAL A 263 -3.50 -13.43 -17.41
C VAL A 263 -4.26 -14.04 -16.23
N ILE A 264 -4.68 -13.20 -15.30
CA ILE A 264 -5.46 -13.60 -14.12
C ILE A 264 -6.92 -13.24 -14.36
N THR A 265 -7.77 -14.26 -14.52
CA THR A 265 -9.21 -14.09 -14.50
C THR A 265 -9.77 -14.55 -13.14
N PRO A 266 -10.89 -13.98 -12.68
CA PRO A 266 -11.50 -14.34 -11.39
C PRO A 266 -11.84 -15.82 -11.26
N ALA A 267 -12.06 -16.48 -12.40
CA ALA A 267 -12.47 -17.89 -12.42
C ALA A 267 -11.30 -18.88 -12.42
N GLY A 268 -10.04 -18.42 -12.53
CA GLY A 268 -8.89 -19.33 -12.71
C GLY A 268 -9.00 -20.27 -13.92
N GLN A 269 -10.04 -20.10 -14.71
CA GLN A 269 -10.41 -21.01 -15.80
C GLN A 269 -10.35 -20.25 -17.12
N HIS A 270 -9.18 -20.28 -17.74
CA HIS A 270 -9.11 -19.96 -19.15
C HIS A 270 -9.78 -21.08 -19.96
N THR A 271 -10.59 -20.71 -20.92
CA THR A 271 -11.10 -21.63 -21.95
C THR A 271 -9.93 -22.27 -22.68
N THR A 272 -10.13 -23.42 -23.28
CA THR A 272 -9.09 -24.10 -24.09
C THR A 272 -8.55 -23.17 -25.18
N ALA A 273 -9.42 -22.38 -25.83
CA ALA A 273 -9.04 -21.42 -26.86
C ALA A 273 -8.14 -20.29 -26.29
N GLU A 274 -8.44 -19.76 -25.10
CA GLU A 274 -7.61 -18.77 -24.41
C GLU A 274 -6.24 -19.33 -24.02
N LYS A 275 -6.19 -20.57 -23.51
CA LYS A 275 -4.93 -21.27 -23.21
C LYS A 275 -4.05 -21.42 -24.45
N ILE A 276 -4.63 -21.83 -25.57
CA ILE A 276 -3.93 -21.94 -26.86
C ILE A 276 -3.43 -20.57 -27.31
N LYS A 277 -4.28 -19.54 -27.28
CA LYS A 277 -3.91 -18.16 -27.61
C LYS A 277 -2.75 -17.65 -26.73
N MET A 278 -2.82 -17.88 -25.41
CA MET A 278 -1.74 -17.52 -24.48
C MET A 278 -0.44 -18.25 -24.78
N MET A 279 -0.50 -19.55 -25.11
CA MET A 279 0.68 -20.34 -25.48
C MET A 279 1.33 -19.80 -26.76
N LEU A 280 0.55 -19.53 -27.81
CA LEU A 280 1.05 -18.98 -29.09
C LEU A 280 1.62 -17.57 -28.91
N LEU A 281 0.93 -16.69 -28.16
CA LEU A 281 1.43 -15.37 -27.84
C LEU A 281 2.69 -15.44 -26.96
N GLY A 282 2.79 -16.40 -26.05
CA GLY A 282 3.93 -16.61 -25.19
C GLY A 282 5.23 -16.86 -25.96
N ILE A 283 5.16 -17.57 -27.09
CA ILE A 283 6.33 -17.86 -27.93
C ILE A 283 7.00 -16.56 -28.42
N VAL A 284 6.20 -15.53 -28.75
CA VAL A 284 6.71 -14.24 -29.26
C VAL A 284 6.94 -13.24 -28.12
N THR A 285 6.02 -13.20 -27.17
CA THR A 285 6.01 -12.14 -26.14
C THR A 285 7.04 -12.37 -25.03
N VAL A 286 7.35 -13.61 -24.68
CA VAL A 286 8.32 -13.92 -23.63
C VAL A 286 9.75 -13.49 -24.03
N PRO A 287 10.27 -13.83 -25.22
CA PRO A 287 11.57 -13.33 -25.68
C PRO A 287 11.59 -11.80 -25.79
N LEU A 288 10.52 -11.21 -26.33
CA LEU A 288 10.41 -9.76 -26.48
C LEU A 288 10.39 -9.05 -25.11
N ALA A 289 9.66 -9.59 -24.14
CA ALA A 289 9.62 -9.07 -22.78
C ALA A 289 10.99 -9.17 -22.12
N PHE A 290 11.69 -10.29 -22.31
CA PHE A 290 13.05 -10.50 -21.79
C PHE A 290 14.04 -9.47 -22.34
N ILE A 291 13.99 -9.15 -23.63
CA ILE A 291 14.86 -8.15 -24.26
C ILE A 291 14.45 -6.74 -23.80
N LYS A 292 13.18 -6.40 -23.86
CA LYS A 292 12.67 -5.06 -23.58
C LYS A 292 12.74 -4.67 -22.08
N LYS A 293 12.80 -5.61 -21.15
CA LYS A 293 12.91 -5.29 -19.71
C LYS A 293 14.13 -4.43 -19.36
N TYR A 294 15.15 -4.42 -20.19
CA TYR A 294 16.36 -3.60 -20.03
C TYR A 294 16.22 -2.18 -20.62
N THR A 295 15.26 -1.98 -21.52
CA THR A 295 15.04 -0.72 -22.25
C THR A 295 13.82 0.04 -21.81
N VAL A 296 12.89 -0.61 -21.10
CA VAL A 296 11.69 0.01 -20.56
C VAL A 296 12.02 0.59 -19.17
N GLY A 297 11.96 1.89 -19.04
CA GLY A 297 12.18 2.61 -17.77
C GLY A 297 11.00 2.41 -16.82
N ILE A 298 10.80 1.18 -16.32
CA ILE A 298 9.78 0.83 -15.35
C ILE A 298 10.41 0.88 -13.96
N ASN A 299 9.82 1.66 -13.08
CA ASN A 299 10.17 1.73 -11.67
C ASN A 299 9.81 0.42 -10.96
N GLY A 300 10.35 0.22 -9.75
CA GLY A 300 10.07 -0.96 -8.93
C GLY A 300 8.60 -1.14 -8.54
N SER A 301 8.29 -2.28 -7.92
CA SER A 301 6.93 -2.65 -7.46
C SER A 301 6.49 -1.89 -6.20
N HIS A 302 7.45 -1.30 -5.47
CA HIS A 302 7.20 -0.49 -4.29
C HIS A 302 7.89 0.86 -4.41
N ILE A 303 7.33 1.86 -3.75
CA ILE A 303 7.83 3.23 -3.70
C ILE A 303 7.91 3.68 -2.24
N ALA A 304 9.00 4.34 -1.90
CA ALA A 304 9.13 5.05 -0.64
C ALA A 304 9.39 6.54 -0.90
N VAL A 305 8.74 7.39 -0.13
CA VAL A 305 8.80 8.84 -0.28
C VAL A 305 9.08 9.49 1.07
N VAL A 306 10.03 10.43 1.09
CA VAL A 306 10.30 11.29 2.24
C VAL A 306 9.68 12.65 1.98
N PHE A 307 8.85 13.11 2.90
CA PHE A 307 8.30 14.45 2.92
C PHE A 307 8.84 15.23 4.11
N LYS A 308 8.90 16.55 3.97
CA LYS A 308 9.14 17.51 5.05
C LYS A 308 7.85 18.27 5.34
N LYS A 309 7.43 18.37 6.61
CA LYS A 309 6.32 19.21 7.04
C LYS A 309 6.75 20.68 7.00
N LEU A 310 5.98 21.56 6.35
CA LEU A 310 6.26 22.98 6.18
C LEU A 310 5.84 23.83 7.38
#